data_d1aae82d8ddce2aae9b6f6d88c038c42
#
_entry.id   d1aae82d8ddce2aae9b6f6d88c038c42
#
_cell.length_a   1.000
_cell.length_b   1.000
_cell.length_c   1.000
_cell.angle_alpha   90.00
_cell.angle_beta   90.00
_cell.angle_gamma   90.00
#
_symmetry.space_group_name_H-M   'P 1'
#
loop_
_entity.id
_entity.type
_entity.pdbx_description
1 polymer ?
#
loop_
_entity_poly.entity_id
_entity_poly.type
_entity_poly.pdbx_seq_one_letter_code
_entity_poly.pdbx_strand_id
1 'polypeptide(L)'
;MNKIFYLLIIALFLSNCSVDTKSGIWSKPKKIKNQKVVEKIFDEKEVYDKEFNTELKINLKENYKENSFINNLTNNNGLISFDGKLKKLYKYKFKKISQFDFFQPELLISDLNNIIFFDDKGTILNFDQSSKIIWKKNIYKKSEKKNNPILYFAANKKILIVADNVARYHAINLSNGETIWSKRNSSPFNSQVKIYKDKFFVIDSDNVLRCFSIENGKELWNFKTEKSFIKSQQKLSLVISENKVIFLNTLGDVSSVNIDTGKLLWQTPTQSTAIYESSFTLKNSDLIVEKNIIYFSNNKNQFYELNKKTGVILWKQNLNS
;
A
#
# COMPACT_ATOMS: atom_id res chain seq x y z
N MET A 1 -67.46 0.15 6.08
CA MET A 1 -67.15 0.25 4.60
C MET A 1 -65.63 0.28 4.27
N ASN A 2 -64.74 0.36 5.23
CA ASN A 2 -63.32 0.61 4.94
C ASN A 2 -62.40 -0.64 4.94
N LYS A 3 -62.79 -1.76 5.49
CA LYS A 3 -61.93 -2.95 5.53
C LYS A 3 -61.91 -3.72 4.16
N ILE A 4 -62.99 -3.70 3.46
CA ILE A 4 -63.10 -4.38 2.12
C ILE A 4 -62.30 -3.58 1.09
N PHE A 5 -62.26 -2.25 1.17
CA PHE A 5 -61.47 -1.40 0.30
C PHE A 5 -59.96 -1.58 0.43
N TYR A 6 -59.48 -1.76 1.67
CA TYR A 6 -58.06 -2.11 1.90
C TYR A 6 -57.67 -3.51 1.42
N LEU A 7 -58.60 -4.46 1.51
CA LEU A 7 -58.35 -5.83 1.01
C LEU A 7 -58.31 -5.86 -0.51
N LEU A 8 -59.12 -5.01 -1.18
CA LEU A 8 -59.09 -4.89 -2.63
C LEU A 8 -57.83 -4.17 -3.15
N ILE A 9 -57.29 -3.20 -2.41
CA ILE A 9 -56.01 -2.56 -2.73
C ILE A 9 -54.86 -3.53 -2.57
N ILE A 10 -54.83 -4.33 -1.50
CA ILE A 10 -53.77 -5.35 -1.28
C ILE A 10 -53.82 -6.44 -2.36
N ALA A 11 -55.02 -6.84 -2.80
CA ALA A 11 -55.17 -7.81 -3.90
C ALA A 11 -54.67 -7.28 -5.24
N LEU A 12 -54.77 -5.97 -5.49
CA LEU A 12 -54.28 -5.31 -6.71
C LEU A 12 -52.75 -5.25 -6.74
N PHE A 13 -52.09 -5.14 -5.57
CA PHE A 13 -50.61 -5.19 -5.49
C PHE A 13 -50.05 -6.60 -5.63
N LEU A 14 -50.81 -7.63 -5.33
CA LEU A 14 -50.38 -9.02 -5.46
C LEU A 14 -50.53 -9.59 -6.88
N SER A 15 -51.29 -8.95 -7.75
CA SER A 15 -51.52 -9.39 -9.14
C SER A 15 -50.49 -8.85 -10.14
N ASN A 16 -49.59 -7.96 -9.73
CA ASN A 16 -48.58 -7.37 -10.62
C ASN A 16 -47.20 -8.10 -10.61
N CYS A 17 -47.10 -9.28 -10.03
CA CYS A 17 -45.95 -10.15 -10.28
C CYS A 17 -46.13 -10.84 -11.65
N SER A 18 -45.86 -10.10 -12.71
CA SER A 18 -45.61 -10.71 -14.02
C SER A 18 -44.32 -11.52 -13.92
N VAL A 19 -44.46 -12.83 -13.81
CA VAL A 19 -43.35 -13.76 -13.94
C VAL A 19 -42.96 -13.78 -15.42
N ASP A 20 -42.06 -12.88 -15.79
CA ASP A 20 -41.52 -12.86 -17.14
C ASP A 20 -40.56 -14.02 -17.31
N THR A 21 -40.94 -14.99 -18.14
CA THR A 21 -40.09 -16.13 -18.51
C THR A 21 -38.83 -15.77 -19.26
N LYS A 22 -38.65 -14.48 -19.61
CA LYS A 22 -37.46 -13.96 -20.29
C LYS A 22 -36.41 -13.39 -19.33
N SER A 23 -36.77 -13.01 -18.09
CA SER A 23 -35.84 -12.42 -17.12
C SER A 23 -34.92 -13.46 -16.44
N GLY A 24 -35.16 -14.73 -16.58
CA GLY A 24 -34.30 -15.81 -16.07
C GLY A 24 -34.26 -16.00 -14.56
N ILE A 25 -34.95 -15.17 -13.78
CA ILE A 25 -34.84 -15.15 -12.30
C ILE A 25 -35.43 -16.44 -11.66
N TRP A 26 -36.34 -17.14 -12.35
CA TRP A 26 -37.00 -18.36 -11.86
C TRP A 26 -37.05 -19.51 -12.87
N SER A 27 -36.35 -19.41 -14.00
CA SER A 27 -36.30 -20.49 -14.97
C SER A 27 -35.17 -21.47 -14.65
N LYS A 28 -35.47 -22.77 -14.58
CA LYS A 28 -34.44 -23.81 -14.56
C LYS A 28 -33.57 -23.68 -15.80
N PRO A 29 -32.22 -23.77 -15.67
CA PRO A 29 -31.33 -23.62 -16.80
C PRO A 29 -31.67 -24.65 -17.87
N LYS A 30 -32.17 -24.20 -19.04
CA LYS A 30 -32.28 -25.05 -20.22
C LYS A 30 -30.86 -25.45 -20.62
N LYS A 31 -30.58 -26.77 -20.64
CA LYS A 31 -29.36 -27.29 -21.24
C LYS A 31 -29.31 -26.85 -22.70
N ILE A 32 -28.47 -25.89 -23.01
CA ILE A 32 -28.19 -25.46 -24.38
C ILE A 32 -27.34 -26.57 -25.01
N LYS A 33 -27.98 -27.40 -25.83
CA LYS A 33 -27.30 -28.34 -26.73
C LYS A 33 -26.83 -27.51 -27.94
N ASN A 34 -25.60 -27.18 -28.03
CA ASN A 34 -24.81 -26.46 -29.04
C ASN A 34 -24.20 -25.21 -28.46
N GLN A 35 -23.15 -25.39 -27.67
CA GLN A 35 -22.16 -24.33 -27.49
C GLN A 35 -21.42 -24.18 -28.84
N LYS A 36 -21.71 -23.10 -29.56
CA LYS A 36 -20.73 -22.58 -30.50
C LYS A 36 -19.46 -22.33 -29.69
N VAL A 37 -18.37 -22.93 -30.13
CA VAL A 37 -17.05 -22.65 -29.60
C VAL A 37 -16.87 -21.14 -29.62
N VAL A 38 -16.89 -20.52 -28.45
CA VAL A 38 -16.46 -19.12 -28.31
C VAL A 38 -14.96 -19.18 -28.52
N GLU A 39 -14.50 -18.76 -29.69
CA GLU A 39 -13.06 -18.53 -29.89
C GLU A 39 -12.58 -17.55 -28.83
N LYS A 40 -11.63 -17.98 -28.01
CA LYS A 40 -10.92 -17.10 -27.09
C LYS A 40 -10.20 -16.06 -27.92
N ILE A 41 -10.71 -14.83 -27.96
CA ILE A 41 -10.15 -13.69 -28.70
C ILE A 41 -8.85 -13.20 -28.02
N PHE A 42 -8.59 -13.64 -26.81
CA PHE A 42 -7.32 -13.36 -26.11
C PHE A 42 -6.66 -14.69 -25.77
N ASP A 43 -5.55 -14.95 -26.43
CA ASP A 43 -4.58 -15.93 -25.92
C ASP A 43 -4.05 -15.36 -24.58
N GLU A 44 -4.64 -15.82 -23.46
CA GLU A 44 -3.90 -15.78 -22.21
C GLU A 44 -2.65 -16.62 -22.46
N LYS A 45 -1.51 -15.98 -22.71
CA LYS A 45 -0.22 -16.65 -22.61
C LYS A 45 -0.21 -17.28 -21.23
N GLU A 46 -0.39 -18.60 -21.18
CA GLU A 46 -0.18 -19.37 -19.96
C GLU A 46 1.22 -18.97 -19.46
N VAL A 47 1.25 -18.18 -18.39
CA VAL A 47 2.47 -18.01 -17.63
C VAL A 47 2.72 -19.38 -17.05
N TYR A 48 3.67 -20.11 -17.63
CA TYR A 48 4.03 -21.43 -17.14
C TYR A 48 4.33 -21.33 -15.67
N ASP A 49 3.50 -21.91 -14.83
CA ASP A 49 3.80 -22.20 -13.45
C ASP A 49 5.00 -23.17 -13.45
N LYS A 50 6.20 -22.61 -13.47
CA LYS A 50 7.39 -23.42 -13.28
C LYS A 50 7.35 -23.89 -11.82
N GLU A 51 7.10 -25.15 -11.62
CA GLU A 51 7.26 -25.76 -10.32
C GLU A 51 8.66 -25.49 -9.77
N PHE A 52 8.74 -25.31 -8.46
CA PHE A 52 10.02 -25.19 -7.78
C PHE A 52 10.84 -26.42 -8.13
N ASN A 53 12.01 -26.24 -8.72
CA ASN A 53 12.92 -27.36 -8.97
C ASN A 53 13.44 -27.86 -7.63
N THR A 54 12.86 -28.96 -7.14
CA THR A 54 13.21 -29.61 -5.86
C THR A 54 14.64 -30.11 -5.80
N GLU A 55 15.31 -30.24 -6.96
CA GLU A 55 16.71 -30.67 -7.05
C GLU A 55 17.70 -29.48 -7.00
N LEU A 56 17.18 -28.25 -7.04
CA LEU A 56 18.02 -27.06 -6.96
C LEU A 56 18.58 -26.90 -5.55
N LYS A 57 19.83 -27.28 -5.35
CA LYS A 57 20.56 -26.93 -4.12
C LYS A 57 20.82 -25.43 -4.11
N ILE A 58 19.98 -24.70 -3.39
CA ILE A 58 20.18 -23.28 -3.15
C ILE A 58 21.38 -23.12 -2.22
N ASN A 59 22.53 -22.78 -2.76
CA ASN A 59 23.71 -22.43 -1.99
C ASN A 59 23.74 -20.91 -1.82
N LEU A 60 23.11 -20.42 -0.75
CA LEU A 60 23.17 -19.02 -0.39
C LEU A 60 24.59 -18.75 0.13
N LYS A 61 25.44 -18.19 -0.70
CA LYS A 61 26.71 -17.61 -0.22
C LYS A 61 26.33 -16.43 0.67
N GLU A 62 26.53 -16.60 1.96
CA GLU A 62 26.39 -15.53 2.94
C GLU A 62 27.47 -14.47 2.69
N ASN A 63 27.14 -13.46 1.88
CA ASN A 63 27.99 -12.29 1.67
C ASN A 63 27.43 -11.11 2.48
N TYR A 64 27.30 -11.28 3.78
CA TYR A 64 26.86 -10.20 4.68
C TYR A 64 28.08 -9.39 5.11
N LYS A 65 28.43 -8.37 4.35
CA LYS A 65 29.58 -7.52 4.68
C LYS A 65 29.26 -6.33 5.56
N GLU A 66 27.98 -5.93 5.70
CA GLU A 66 27.59 -4.76 6.48
C GLU A 66 26.24 -4.97 7.16
N ASN A 67 26.17 -4.63 8.44
CA ASN A 67 24.92 -4.56 9.17
C ASN A 67 24.21 -3.26 8.77
N SER A 68 23.18 -3.37 7.95
CA SER A 68 22.36 -2.23 7.56
C SER A 68 20.89 -2.47 7.89
N PHE A 69 20.32 -1.60 8.70
CA PHE A 69 18.89 -1.52 8.92
C PHE A 69 18.42 -0.16 8.40
N ILE A 70 18.24 -0.06 7.09
CA ILE A 70 17.83 1.18 6.44
C ILE A 70 16.41 0.99 5.94
N ASN A 71 15.48 1.00 6.88
CA ASN A 71 14.06 0.98 6.56
C ASN A 71 13.60 2.41 6.28
N ASN A 72 12.87 2.65 5.21
CA ASN A 72 12.30 3.94 4.80
C ASN A 72 13.27 5.03 4.34
N LEU A 73 14.56 4.97 4.65
CA LEU A 73 15.56 5.91 4.12
C LEU A 73 16.06 5.48 2.74
N THR A 74 16.08 4.19 2.49
CA THR A 74 16.38 3.66 1.18
C THR A 74 15.12 3.32 0.41
N ASN A 75 15.29 3.19 -0.85
CA ASN A 75 14.24 2.91 -1.79
C ASN A 75 13.92 1.43 -1.93
N ASN A 76 14.51 0.60 -1.09
CA ASN A 76 14.36 -0.84 -1.15
C ASN A 76 13.80 -1.37 0.18
N ASN A 77 12.52 -1.64 0.18
CA ASN A 77 11.78 -2.04 1.36
C ASN A 77 12.20 -3.43 1.84
N GLY A 78 12.59 -3.51 3.12
CA GLY A 78 12.82 -4.79 3.77
C GLY A 78 14.07 -5.54 3.37
N LEU A 79 14.93 -5.00 2.48
CA LEU A 79 16.22 -5.59 2.22
C LEU A 79 17.17 -5.24 3.36
N ILE A 80 17.40 -6.20 4.24
CA ILE A 80 18.25 -6.06 5.41
C ILE A 80 19.48 -6.98 5.24
N SER A 81 20.66 -6.40 5.30
CA SER A 81 21.90 -7.15 5.50
C SER A 81 22.23 -7.17 6.99
N PHE A 82 22.30 -8.35 7.58
CA PHE A 82 22.64 -8.51 8.98
C PHE A 82 23.65 -9.65 9.15
N ASP A 83 24.79 -9.31 9.73
CA ASP A 83 25.81 -10.27 10.15
C ASP A 83 26.07 -10.11 11.63
N GLY A 84 25.71 -11.09 12.41
CA GLY A 84 25.95 -11.10 13.84
C GLY A 84 24.86 -11.74 14.69
N LYS A 85 25.06 -11.65 16.01
CA LYS A 85 24.12 -12.19 16.99
C LYS A 85 23.18 -11.09 17.51
N LEU A 86 21.89 -11.38 17.57
CA LEU A 86 20.91 -10.49 18.17
C LEU A 86 21.15 -10.39 19.68
N LYS A 87 21.36 -9.17 20.17
CA LYS A 87 21.48 -8.85 21.59
C LYS A 87 20.54 -7.72 21.95
N LYS A 88 19.71 -7.93 22.97
CA LYS A 88 18.86 -6.87 23.49
C LYS A 88 19.70 -5.84 24.23
N LEU A 89 19.79 -4.63 23.70
CA LEU A 89 20.53 -3.54 24.32
C LEU A 89 19.62 -2.64 25.15
N TYR A 90 18.46 -2.24 24.60
CA TYR A 90 17.59 -1.22 25.21
C TYR A 90 16.10 -1.59 25.10
N LYS A 91 15.26 -0.92 25.89
CA LYS A 91 13.79 -1.02 25.88
C LYS A 91 13.22 0.37 25.80
N TYR A 92 12.43 0.63 24.76
CA TYR A 92 11.73 1.89 24.56
C TYR A 92 10.34 1.81 25.17
N LYS A 93 9.87 2.91 25.81
CA LYS A 93 8.52 3.00 26.40
C LYS A 93 7.73 4.10 25.73
N PHE A 94 6.52 3.77 25.30
CA PHE A 94 5.56 4.71 24.72
C PHE A 94 4.14 4.29 25.08
N LYS A 95 3.14 5.14 24.82
CA LYS A 95 1.75 4.80 25.06
C LYS A 95 1.28 3.74 24.08
N LYS A 96 0.34 2.89 24.52
CA LYS A 96 -0.25 1.82 23.70
C LYS A 96 -0.93 2.43 22.47
N ILE A 97 -0.75 1.79 21.31
CA ILE A 97 -1.53 2.04 20.11
C ILE A 97 -2.67 1.04 20.08
N SER A 98 -3.91 1.53 20.06
CA SER A 98 -5.12 0.71 20.20
C SER A 98 -5.55 0.00 18.90
N GLN A 99 -4.92 0.29 17.76
CA GLN A 99 -5.32 -0.22 16.44
C GLN A 99 -4.30 -1.18 15.81
N PHE A 100 -3.57 -1.95 16.64
CA PHE A 100 -2.58 -2.91 16.12
C PHE A 100 -3.19 -4.02 15.25
N ASP A 101 -4.46 -4.33 15.41
CA ASP A 101 -5.13 -5.40 14.66
C ASP A 101 -5.25 -5.06 13.16
N PHE A 102 -5.27 -3.78 12.82
CA PHE A 102 -5.45 -3.30 11.46
C PHE A 102 -4.22 -2.63 10.85
N PHE A 103 -3.29 -2.21 11.68
CA PHE A 103 -2.13 -1.43 11.27
C PHE A 103 -0.91 -1.78 12.11
N GLN A 104 0.15 -2.21 11.45
CA GLN A 104 1.45 -2.39 12.09
C GLN A 104 2.29 -1.13 11.90
N PRO A 105 2.48 -0.32 12.97
CA PRO A 105 3.28 0.89 12.86
C PRO A 105 4.74 0.54 12.62
N GLU A 106 5.36 1.25 11.69
CA GLU A 106 6.79 1.10 11.41
C GLU A 106 7.60 2.05 12.28
N LEU A 107 8.74 1.55 12.71
CA LEU A 107 9.78 2.36 13.31
C LEU A 107 10.60 3.02 12.22
N LEU A 108 10.87 4.29 12.34
CA LEU A 108 11.87 4.96 11.53
C LEU A 108 13.18 5.02 12.31
N ILE A 109 14.25 4.51 11.71
CA ILE A 109 15.61 4.69 12.22
C ILE A 109 16.25 5.77 11.37
N SER A 110 16.66 6.87 12.01
CA SER A 110 17.33 7.98 11.33
C SER A 110 18.80 7.67 11.06
N ASP A 111 19.44 8.49 10.20
CA ASP A 111 20.90 8.42 9.96
C ASP A 111 21.75 8.57 11.23
N LEU A 112 21.19 9.16 12.28
CA LEU A 112 21.83 9.30 13.59
C LEU A 112 21.57 8.10 14.50
N ASN A 113 20.99 7.02 13.98
CA ASN A 113 20.52 5.85 14.71
C ASN A 113 19.50 6.17 15.82
N ASN A 114 18.78 7.28 15.70
CA ASN A 114 17.65 7.61 16.56
C ASN A 114 16.42 6.85 16.10
N ILE A 115 15.57 6.47 17.05
CA ILE A 115 14.32 5.77 16.77
C ILE A 115 13.18 6.76 16.84
N ILE A 116 12.43 6.89 15.74
CA ILE A 116 11.24 7.73 15.64
C ILE A 116 10.02 6.86 15.58
N PHE A 117 9.04 7.18 16.43
CA PHE A 117 7.79 6.47 16.55
C PHE A 117 6.64 7.42 16.92
N PHE A 118 5.40 6.95 16.92
CA PHE A 118 4.24 7.74 17.33
C PHE A 118 3.29 6.95 18.24
N ASP A 119 2.52 7.65 19.07
CA ASP A 119 1.48 7.09 19.91
C ASP A 119 0.07 7.17 19.26
N ASP A 120 -0.94 6.60 19.90
CA ASP A 120 -2.34 6.55 19.42
C ASP A 120 -3.02 7.93 19.30
N LYS A 121 -2.40 8.98 19.78
CA LYS A 121 -2.86 10.36 19.63
C LYS A 121 -2.03 11.14 18.61
N GLY A 122 -1.17 10.44 17.85
CA GLY A 122 -0.30 11.05 16.87
C GLY A 122 0.84 11.88 17.49
N THR A 123 1.23 11.59 18.75
CA THR A 123 2.44 12.21 19.32
C THR A 123 3.66 11.53 18.76
N ILE A 124 4.50 12.28 18.08
CA ILE A 124 5.76 11.81 17.55
C ILE A 124 6.81 11.84 18.66
N LEU A 125 7.56 10.76 18.78
CA LEU A 125 8.60 10.56 19.77
C LEU A 125 9.92 10.27 19.05
N ASN A 126 10.98 11.00 19.39
CA ASN A 126 12.32 10.73 18.93
C ASN A 126 13.19 10.30 20.12
N PHE A 127 13.75 9.11 20.02
CA PHE A 127 14.59 8.50 21.05
C PHE A 127 16.02 8.38 20.56
N ASP A 128 16.97 8.59 21.44
CA ASP A 128 18.36 8.24 21.22
C ASP A 128 18.61 6.73 21.39
N GLN A 129 19.83 6.31 21.13
CA GLN A 129 20.24 4.91 21.26
C GLN A 129 20.17 4.39 22.71
N SER A 130 20.15 5.26 23.73
CA SER A 130 20.02 4.91 25.13
C SER A 130 18.59 4.84 25.64
N SER A 131 17.60 4.94 24.74
CA SER A 131 16.16 4.98 25.02
C SER A 131 15.68 6.26 25.72
N LYS A 132 16.46 7.34 25.70
CA LYS A 132 16.07 8.63 26.22
C LYS A 132 15.35 9.42 25.13
N ILE A 133 14.26 10.10 25.51
CA ILE A 133 13.52 10.99 24.60
C ILE A 133 14.35 12.23 24.34
N ILE A 134 14.72 12.48 23.09
CA ILE A 134 15.38 13.70 22.63
C ILE A 134 14.32 14.80 22.53
N TRP A 135 13.21 14.51 21.84
CA TRP A 135 12.07 15.41 21.76
C TRP A 135 10.77 14.59 21.53
N LYS A 136 9.65 15.23 21.87
CA LYS A 136 8.32 14.75 21.56
C LYS A 136 7.47 15.89 21.01
N LYS A 137 6.67 15.62 19.98
CA LYS A 137 5.83 16.60 19.32
C LYS A 137 4.46 16.05 19.01
N ASN A 138 3.42 16.80 19.32
CA ASN A 138 2.08 16.52 18.83
C ASN A 138 1.60 17.69 17.98
N ILE A 139 1.24 17.40 16.74
CA ILE A 139 0.87 18.41 15.72
C ILE A 139 -0.66 18.50 15.53
N TYR A 140 -1.42 17.66 16.22
CA TYR A 140 -2.87 17.52 16.04
C TYR A 140 -3.66 18.35 17.06
N LYS A 141 -4.79 18.92 16.57
CA LYS A 141 -5.80 19.53 17.43
C LYS A 141 -6.57 18.46 18.21
N LYS A 142 -7.27 18.85 19.29
CA LYS A 142 -8.04 17.92 20.16
C LYS A 142 -9.06 17.08 19.38
N SER A 143 -9.73 17.67 18.39
CA SER A 143 -10.68 16.99 17.50
C SER A 143 -10.02 15.94 16.62
N GLU A 144 -8.83 16.24 16.07
CA GLU A 144 -8.09 15.35 15.17
C GLU A 144 -7.51 14.13 15.90
N LYS A 145 -7.09 14.31 17.16
CA LYS A 145 -6.61 13.23 18.02
C LYS A 145 -7.67 12.14 18.29
N LYS A 146 -8.96 12.47 18.17
CA LYS A 146 -10.04 11.50 18.32
C LYS A 146 -10.11 10.51 17.15
N ASN A 147 -9.56 10.89 15.98
CA ASN A 147 -9.52 10.07 14.78
C ASN A 147 -8.35 9.08 14.78
N ASN A 148 -7.60 8.97 15.88
CA ASN A 148 -6.43 8.11 16.02
C ASN A 148 -5.50 8.20 14.79
N PRO A 149 -4.75 9.32 14.64
CA PRO A 149 -3.91 9.53 13.48
C PRO A 149 -2.86 8.44 13.31
N ILE A 150 -2.79 7.87 12.11
CA ILE A 150 -1.76 6.93 11.71
C ILE A 150 -0.74 7.71 10.88
N LEU A 151 0.52 7.61 11.26
CA LEU A 151 1.59 8.40 10.67
C LEU A 151 2.53 7.52 9.85
N TYR A 152 2.91 8.05 8.71
CA TYR A 152 3.89 7.47 7.79
C TYR A 152 5.09 8.40 7.74
N PHE A 153 6.28 7.85 7.93
CA PHE A 153 7.50 8.60 8.10
C PHE A 153 8.51 8.36 6.99
N ALA A 154 9.23 9.40 6.64
CA ALA A 154 10.53 9.31 5.99
C ALA A 154 11.42 10.43 6.50
N ALA A 155 12.71 10.20 6.62
CA ALA A 155 13.64 11.24 7.05
C ALA A 155 14.87 11.27 6.14
N ASN A 156 15.42 12.46 6.00
CA ASN A 156 16.80 12.66 5.59
C ASN A 156 17.62 13.14 6.81
N LYS A 157 18.86 13.57 6.60
CA LYS A 157 19.75 14.02 7.69
C LYS A 157 19.20 15.17 8.53
N LYS A 158 18.27 15.98 8.02
CA LYS A 158 17.79 17.22 8.65
C LYS A 158 16.30 17.26 8.90
N ILE A 159 15.51 16.64 8.03
CA ILE A 159 14.06 16.80 7.97
C ILE A 159 13.37 15.46 8.10
N LEU A 160 12.37 15.41 8.96
CA LEU A 160 11.38 14.33 9.06
C LEU A 160 10.13 14.75 8.29
N ILE A 161 9.76 14.00 7.28
CA ILE A 161 8.48 14.11 6.58
C ILE A 161 7.50 13.19 7.27
N VAL A 162 6.30 13.71 7.55
CA VAL A 162 5.19 13.00 8.18
C VAL A 162 3.97 13.18 7.29
N ALA A 163 3.43 12.11 6.78
CA ALA A 163 2.13 12.05 6.12
C ALA A 163 1.16 11.22 6.97
N ASP A 164 -0.15 11.45 6.90
CA ASP A 164 -1.09 10.79 7.78
C ASP A 164 -2.43 10.41 7.11
N ASN A 165 -3.19 9.58 7.83
CA ASN A 165 -4.52 9.12 7.43
C ASN A 165 -5.65 10.15 7.66
N VAL A 166 -5.33 11.38 8.10
CA VAL A 166 -6.28 12.49 8.26
C VAL A 166 -6.02 13.60 7.23
N ALA A 167 -5.34 13.26 6.13
CA ALA A 167 -5.03 14.12 5.00
C ALA A 167 -4.10 15.30 5.34
N ARG A 168 -3.17 15.11 6.27
CA ARG A 168 -2.15 16.12 6.59
C ARG A 168 -0.75 15.63 6.25
N TYR A 169 0.12 16.57 5.99
CA TYR A 169 1.54 16.30 5.84
C TYR A 169 2.38 17.46 6.34
N HIS A 170 3.55 17.11 6.88
CA HIS A 170 4.38 18.05 7.64
C HIS A 170 5.85 17.79 7.36
N ALA A 171 6.65 18.85 7.44
CA ALA A 171 8.07 18.73 7.64
C ALA A 171 8.43 19.19 9.05
N ILE A 172 9.24 18.40 9.72
CA ILE A 172 9.68 18.61 11.08
C ILE A 172 11.21 18.61 11.09
N ASN A 173 11.82 19.53 11.80
CA ASN A 173 13.24 19.52 12.03
C ASN A 173 13.62 18.29 12.87
N LEU A 174 14.47 17.44 12.32
CA LEU A 174 14.82 16.15 12.92
C LEU A 174 15.56 16.30 14.25
N SER A 175 16.31 17.39 14.45
CA SER A 175 17.13 17.59 15.64
C SER A 175 16.35 18.08 16.86
N ASN A 176 15.34 18.95 16.66
CA ASN A 176 14.63 19.62 17.76
C ASN A 176 13.09 19.39 17.77
N GLY A 177 12.54 18.75 16.73
CA GLY A 177 11.10 18.50 16.64
C GLY A 177 10.25 19.72 16.26
N GLU A 178 10.84 20.83 15.83
CA GLU A 178 10.11 22.00 15.36
C GLU A 178 9.48 21.78 14.00
N THR A 179 8.22 22.22 13.84
CA THR A 179 7.51 22.12 12.57
C THR A 179 8.03 23.20 11.62
N ILE A 180 8.60 22.78 10.50
CA ILE A 180 9.09 23.67 9.43
C ILE A 180 7.90 24.18 8.62
N TRP A 181 7.05 23.25 8.14
CA TRP A 181 5.80 23.57 7.48
C TRP A 181 4.76 22.48 7.72
N SER A 182 3.48 22.83 7.52
CA SER A 182 2.33 21.94 7.69
C SER A 182 1.31 22.24 6.61
N LYS A 183 0.80 21.18 5.94
CA LYS A 183 -0.16 21.32 4.85
C LYS A 183 -1.25 20.26 4.90
N ARG A 184 -2.27 20.42 4.06
CA ARG A 184 -3.35 19.46 3.86
C ARG A 184 -3.38 18.97 2.43
N ASN A 185 -3.70 17.70 2.26
CA ASN A 185 -4.06 17.07 1.01
C ASN A 185 -5.59 17.00 0.86
N SER A 186 -6.07 16.70 -0.33
CA SER A 186 -7.50 16.47 -0.60
C SER A 186 -7.99 15.13 -0.04
N SER A 187 -7.11 14.13 0.06
CA SER A 187 -7.43 12.78 0.50
C SER A 187 -6.40 12.29 1.53
N PRO A 188 -6.82 11.41 2.48
CA PRO A 188 -5.90 10.77 3.42
C PRO A 188 -4.78 10.03 2.73
N PHE A 189 -3.61 9.97 3.37
CA PHE A 189 -2.51 9.13 2.88
C PHE A 189 -2.62 7.72 3.47
N ASN A 190 -2.18 6.72 2.71
CA ASN A 190 -2.20 5.31 3.12
C ASN A 190 -1.00 4.53 2.56
N SER A 191 0.14 5.16 2.39
CA SER A 191 1.34 4.50 1.87
C SER A 191 2.58 4.81 2.68
N GLN A 192 3.63 4.09 2.38
CA GLN A 192 4.99 4.50 2.74
C GLN A 192 5.28 5.89 2.17
N VAL A 193 6.16 6.62 2.83
CA VAL A 193 6.75 7.87 2.33
C VAL A 193 8.18 7.57 1.91
N LYS A 194 8.60 8.07 0.76
CA LYS A 194 10.00 7.95 0.29
C LYS A 194 10.55 9.32 -0.06
N ILE A 195 11.79 9.55 0.35
CA ILE A 195 12.53 10.77 0.04
C ILE A 195 13.57 10.47 -1.03
N TYR A 196 13.67 11.35 -2.00
CA TYR A 196 14.74 11.32 -3.01
C TYR A 196 15.16 12.75 -3.35
N LYS A 197 16.41 13.09 -3.05
CA LYS A 197 16.97 14.43 -3.21
C LYS A 197 16.12 15.48 -2.46
N ASP A 198 15.54 16.42 -3.19
CA ASP A 198 14.71 17.54 -2.73
C ASP A 198 13.20 17.25 -2.75
N LYS A 199 12.81 15.99 -3.05
CA LYS A 199 11.43 15.55 -3.25
C LYS A 199 11.06 14.44 -2.28
N PHE A 200 9.75 14.33 -1.99
CA PHE A 200 9.20 13.15 -1.36
C PHE A 200 7.95 12.65 -2.09
N PHE A 201 7.69 11.37 -1.97
CA PHE A 201 6.63 10.65 -2.67
C PHE A 201 5.77 9.91 -1.66
N VAL A 202 4.45 9.95 -1.91
CA VAL A 202 3.45 9.29 -1.08
C VAL A 202 2.19 9.04 -1.91
N ILE A 203 1.42 8.00 -1.59
CA ILE A 203 0.16 7.67 -2.24
C ILE A 203 -0.98 8.00 -1.28
N ASP A 204 -2.05 8.57 -1.81
CA ASP A 204 -3.26 8.80 -1.03
C ASP A 204 -4.32 7.72 -1.25
N SER A 205 -5.37 7.76 -0.45
CA SER A 205 -6.47 6.79 -0.46
C SER A 205 -7.33 6.83 -1.73
N ASP A 206 -7.09 7.79 -2.63
CA ASP A 206 -7.68 7.86 -3.97
C ASP A 206 -6.81 7.22 -5.05
N ASN A 207 -5.77 6.46 -4.65
CA ASN A 207 -4.77 5.87 -5.54
C ASN A 207 -4.00 6.90 -6.37
N VAL A 208 -3.75 8.08 -5.79
CA VAL A 208 -2.95 9.13 -6.42
C VAL A 208 -1.55 9.13 -5.82
N LEU A 209 -0.56 8.79 -6.62
CA LEU A 209 0.84 9.02 -6.29
C LEU A 209 1.14 10.50 -6.41
N ARG A 210 1.68 11.11 -5.36
CA ARG A 210 2.02 12.52 -5.30
C ARG A 210 3.50 12.73 -5.05
N CYS A 211 4.06 13.70 -5.73
CA CYS A 211 5.41 14.20 -5.54
C CYS A 211 5.36 15.62 -5.00
N PHE A 212 6.03 15.83 -3.88
CA PHE A 212 6.09 17.13 -3.23
C PHE A 212 7.53 17.59 -3.04
N SER A 213 7.75 18.90 -2.99
CA SER A 213 9.01 19.49 -2.55
C SER A 213 9.19 19.33 -1.04
N ILE A 214 10.36 18.89 -0.61
CA ILE A 214 10.71 18.82 0.83
C ILE A 214 10.80 20.21 1.44
N GLU A 215 11.30 21.18 0.70
CA GLU A 215 11.56 22.54 1.19
C GLU A 215 10.29 23.23 1.69
N ASN A 216 9.21 23.14 0.92
CA ASN A 216 8.01 23.92 1.18
C ASN A 216 6.70 23.12 1.10
N GLY A 217 6.75 21.81 0.82
CA GLY A 217 5.59 20.94 0.68
C GLY A 217 4.67 21.26 -0.50
N LYS A 218 5.15 21.99 -1.51
CA LYS A 218 4.37 22.25 -2.73
C LYS A 218 4.31 20.97 -3.57
N GLU A 219 3.13 20.63 -4.07
CA GLU A 219 2.97 19.54 -5.04
C GLU A 219 3.67 19.92 -6.34
N LEU A 220 4.56 19.05 -6.82
CA LEU A 220 5.31 19.22 -8.07
C LEU A 220 4.60 18.54 -9.22
N TRP A 221 4.10 17.33 -8.98
CA TRP A 221 3.29 16.56 -9.91
C TRP A 221 2.51 15.48 -9.17
N ASN A 222 1.52 14.91 -9.83
CA ASN A 222 0.80 13.74 -9.37
C ASN A 222 0.50 12.78 -10.53
N PHE A 223 0.29 11.52 -10.20
CA PHE A 223 -0.13 10.47 -11.13
C PHE A 223 -1.31 9.71 -10.53
N LYS A 224 -2.42 9.66 -11.26
CA LYS A 224 -3.66 9.01 -10.83
C LYS A 224 -3.77 7.63 -11.48
N THR A 225 -4.02 6.62 -10.67
CA THR A 225 -4.46 5.31 -11.15
C THR A 225 -5.97 5.15 -10.96
N GLU A 226 -6.49 4.01 -11.35
CA GLU A 226 -7.91 3.72 -11.18
C GLU A 226 -8.31 3.80 -9.69
N LYS A 227 -9.47 4.42 -9.44
CA LYS A 227 -10.01 4.57 -8.09
C LYS A 227 -10.76 3.32 -7.69
N SER A 228 -10.49 2.83 -6.48
CA SER A 228 -11.37 1.88 -5.83
C SER A 228 -12.55 2.61 -5.18
N PHE A 229 -13.77 2.06 -5.31
CA PHE A 229 -14.95 2.56 -4.61
C PHE A 229 -14.81 2.39 -3.09
N ILE A 230 -14.09 1.36 -2.66
CA ILE A 230 -13.85 1.07 -1.25
C ILE A 230 -12.42 1.48 -0.91
N LYS A 231 -12.30 2.32 0.13
CA LYS A 231 -11.01 2.78 0.63
C LYS A 231 -10.32 1.67 1.42
N SER A 232 -9.22 1.16 0.91
CA SER A 232 -8.39 0.23 1.65
C SER A 232 -7.65 0.95 2.78
N GLN A 233 -7.61 0.34 3.95
CA GLN A 233 -6.77 0.81 5.06
C GLN A 233 -5.36 0.21 5.01
N GLN A 234 -5.07 -0.60 4.02
CA GLN A 234 -3.76 -1.17 3.84
C GLN A 234 -2.74 -0.08 3.52
N LYS A 235 -1.57 -0.17 4.15
CA LYS A 235 -0.42 0.64 3.78
C LYS A 235 0.13 0.18 2.44
N LEU A 236 0.10 1.06 1.46
CA LEU A 236 0.62 0.79 0.12
C LEU A 236 2.14 0.92 0.11
N SER A 237 2.78 0.07 -0.69
CA SER A 237 4.21 0.08 -0.87
C SER A 237 4.62 0.90 -2.08
N LEU A 238 5.71 1.63 -1.94
CA LEU A 238 6.37 2.32 -3.04
C LEU A 238 7.90 2.25 -2.89
N VAL A 239 8.59 2.19 -4.01
CA VAL A 239 10.05 2.08 -4.11
C VAL A 239 10.56 3.07 -5.13
N ILE A 240 11.73 3.64 -4.87
CA ILE A 240 12.46 4.46 -5.85
C ILE A 240 13.64 3.65 -6.36
N SER A 241 13.75 3.53 -7.66
CA SER A 241 14.87 2.84 -8.31
C SER A 241 15.34 3.64 -9.52
N GLU A 242 16.57 4.10 -9.47
CA GLU A 242 17.14 4.97 -10.51
C GLU A 242 16.30 6.24 -10.71
N ASN A 243 15.73 6.42 -11.90
CA ASN A 243 14.88 7.57 -12.26
C ASN A 243 13.37 7.22 -12.24
N LYS A 244 12.97 6.19 -11.50
CA LYS A 244 11.59 5.68 -11.47
C LYS A 244 11.04 5.63 -10.04
N VAL A 245 9.75 5.90 -9.91
CA VAL A 245 8.96 5.53 -8.73
C VAL A 245 8.08 4.36 -9.13
N ILE A 246 8.19 3.25 -8.40
CA ILE A 246 7.43 2.02 -8.63
C ILE A 246 6.53 1.84 -7.42
N PHE A 247 5.24 1.59 -7.63
CA PHE A 247 4.29 1.49 -6.53
C PHE A 247 3.13 0.55 -6.83
N LEU A 248 2.51 0.06 -5.76
CA LEU A 248 1.27 -0.70 -5.76
C LEU A 248 0.09 0.22 -5.46
N ASN A 249 -1.01 0.07 -6.18
CA ASN A 249 -2.29 0.67 -5.83
C ASN A 249 -3.18 -0.29 -5.03
N THR A 250 -4.35 0.16 -4.59
CA THR A 250 -5.29 -0.66 -3.81
C THR A 250 -5.95 -1.79 -4.61
N LEU A 251 -5.88 -1.76 -5.93
CA LEU A 251 -6.41 -2.79 -6.83
C LEU A 251 -5.38 -3.90 -7.10
N GLY A 252 -4.13 -3.71 -6.65
CA GLY A 252 -3.04 -4.64 -6.86
C GLY A 252 -2.24 -4.38 -8.14
N ASP A 253 -2.47 -3.27 -8.84
CA ASP A 253 -1.67 -2.93 -10.00
C ASP A 253 -0.31 -2.39 -9.57
N VAL A 254 0.72 -2.84 -10.25
CA VAL A 254 2.06 -2.28 -10.14
C VAL A 254 2.25 -1.25 -11.24
N SER A 255 2.59 -0.04 -10.85
CA SER A 255 2.84 1.06 -11.79
C SER A 255 4.26 1.60 -11.63
N SER A 256 4.87 2.02 -12.72
CA SER A 256 6.14 2.72 -12.74
C SER A 256 6.00 4.04 -13.45
N VAL A 257 6.45 5.11 -12.81
CA VAL A 257 6.44 6.47 -13.36
C VAL A 257 7.83 7.07 -13.35
N ASN A 258 8.08 8.01 -14.25
CA ASN A 258 9.31 8.80 -14.23
C ASN A 258 9.33 9.70 -12.99
N ILE A 259 10.43 9.68 -12.25
CA ILE A 259 10.57 10.37 -10.96
C ILE A 259 10.49 11.90 -11.06
N ASP A 260 10.90 12.48 -12.18
CA ASP A 260 10.93 13.93 -12.34
C ASP A 260 9.64 14.50 -12.92
N THR A 261 8.97 13.75 -13.80
CA THR A 261 7.82 14.23 -14.56
C THR A 261 6.49 13.62 -14.14
N GLY A 262 6.49 12.51 -13.39
CA GLY A 262 5.29 11.74 -13.05
C GLY A 262 4.66 11.01 -14.24
N LYS A 263 5.28 11.01 -15.43
CA LYS A 263 4.75 10.31 -16.61
C LYS A 263 4.82 8.79 -16.43
N LEU A 264 3.74 8.11 -16.77
CA LEU A 264 3.66 6.65 -16.76
C LEU A 264 4.70 6.06 -17.72
N LEU A 265 5.44 5.07 -17.22
CA LEU A 265 6.36 4.28 -18.01
C LEU A 265 5.75 2.93 -18.37
N TRP A 266 5.14 2.27 -17.39
CA TRP A 266 4.37 1.05 -17.56
C TRP A 266 3.45 0.83 -16.36
N GLN A 267 2.38 0.05 -16.58
CA GLN A 267 1.47 -0.43 -15.53
C GLN A 267 1.11 -1.88 -15.82
N THR A 268 1.13 -2.70 -14.78
CA THR A 268 0.86 -4.14 -14.87
C THR A 268 -0.23 -4.50 -13.87
N PRO A 269 -1.42 -4.90 -14.32
CA PRO A 269 -2.44 -5.45 -13.46
C PRO A 269 -2.01 -6.83 -12.97
N THR A 270 -2.18 -7.09 -11.68
CA THR A 270 -1.85 -8.39 -11.07
C THR A 270 -3.10 -9.18 -10.66
N GLN A 271 -4.27 -8.55 -10.74
CA GLN A 271 -5.55 -9.16 -10.48
C GLN A 271 -6.38 -9.20 -11.76
N SER A 272 -7.16 -10.26 -11.95
CA SER A 272 -8.14 -10.31 -13.02
C SER A 272 -9.28 -9.33 -12.75
N THR A 273 -9.75 -8.63 -13.77
CA THR A 273 -10.80 -7.60 -13.72
C THR A 273 -12.16 -8.08 -13.19
N ALA A 274 -12.37 -9.38 -13.09
CA ALA A 274 -13.65 -9.96 -12.66
C ALA A 274 -13.91 -9.85 -11.14
N ILE A 275 -13.01 -9.26 -10.33
CA ILE A 275 -13.10 -9.39 -8.88
C ILE A 275 -12.97 -8.02 -8.21
N TYR A 276 -13.89 -7.11 -8.50
CA TYR A 276 -14.03 -5.86 -7.73
C TYR A 276 -14.31 -6.11 -6.24
N GLU A 277 -15.00 -7.19 -5.90
CA GLU A 277 -15.34 -7.55 -4.51
C GLU A 277 -14.15 -8.00 -3.66
N SER A 278 -13.09 -8.50 -4.25
CA SER A 278 -11.93 -8.97 -3.49
C SER A 278 -10.81 -7.93 -3.36
N SER A 279 -10.94 -6.75 -3.98
CA SER A 279 -9.88 -5.76 -3.97
C SER A 279 -9.61 -5.16 -2.59
N PHE A 280 -10.64 -5.02 -1.74
CA PHE A 280 -10.45 -4.49 -0.39
C PHE A 280 -9.94 -5.50 0.62
N THR A 281 -10.02 -6.78 0.32
CA THR A 281 -9.37 -7.84 1.12
C THR A 281 -7.96 -8.13 0.66
N LEU A 282 -7.55 -7.59 -0.50
CA LEU A 282 -6.23 -7.80 -1.04
C LEU A 282 -5.19 -7.07 -0.19
N LYS A 283 -4.22 -7.84 0.31
CA LYS A 283 -3.05 -7.32 1.02
C LYS A 283 -1.81 -7.74 0.24
N ASN A 284 -0.97 -6.78 -0.08
CA ASN A 284 0.30 -7.03 -0.74
C ASN A 284 1.45 -6.84 0.27
N SER A 285 2.52 -7.60 0.09
CA SER A 285 3.77 -7.34 0.76
C SER A 285 4.40 -6.04 0.27
N ASP A 286 5.43 -5.59 0.94
CA ASP A 286 6.25 -4.51 0.42
C ASP A 286 6.93 -4.92 -0.90
N LEU A 287 7.06 -3.96 -1.81
CA LEU A 287 7.83 -4.11 -3.04
C LEU A 287 9.32 -4.17 -2.70
N ILE A 288 10.02 -5.14 -3.26
CA ILE A 288 11.47 -5.25 -3.21
C ILE A 288 12.00 -5.18 -4.62
N VAL A 289 12.98 -4.31 -4.83
CA VAL A 289 13.63 -4.16 -6.13
C VAL A 289 15.09 -4.54 -6.01
N GLU A 290 15.50 -5.58 -6.72
CA GLU A 290 16.88 -5.99 -6.81
C GLU A 290 17.32 -6.06 -8.28
N LYS A 291 18.38 -5.32 -8.63
CA LYS A 291 18.88 -5.21 -10.00
C LYS A 291 17.76 -4.80 -10.98
N ASN A 292 17.33 -5.70 -11.85
CA ASN A 292 16.29 -5.47 -12.86
C ASN A 292 14.96 -6.14 -12.53
N ILE A 293 14.78 -6.63 -11.31
CA ILE A 293 13.64 -7.44 -10.91
C ILE A 293 12.90 -6.77 -9.76
N ILE A 294 11.59 -6.88 -9.77
CA ILE A 294 10.68 -6.46 -8.71
C ILE A 294 10.04 -7.71 -8.14
N TYR A 295 10.07 -7.86 -6.81
CA TYR A 295 9.45 -8.95 -6.08
C TYR A 295 8.36 -8.43 -5.16
N PHE A 296 7.26 -9.15 -5.07
CA PHE A 296 6.23 -8.99 -4.04
C PHE A 296 5.32 -10.21 -3.99
N SER A 297 4.54 -10.31 -2.92
CA SER A 297 3.53 -11.33 -2.73
C SER A 297 2.20 -10.73 -2.28
N ASN A 298 1.13 -11.49 -2.34
CA ASN A 298 -0.16 -11.08 -1.82
C ASN A 298 -0.79 -12.14 -0.91
N ASN A 299 -1.87 -11.78 -0.22
CA ASN A 299 -2.59 -12.67 0.67
C ASN A 299 -3.48 -13.71 -0.02
N LYS A 300 -3.40 -13.82 -1.34
CA LYS A 300 -3.95 -14.92 -2.15
C LYS A 300 -2.89 -15.99 -2.42
N ASN A 301 -1.83 -16.00 -1.63
CA ASN A 301 -0.68 -16.93 -1.75
C ASN A 301 0.05 -16.82 -3.11
N GLN A 302 -0.01 -15.67 -3.75
CA GLN A 302 0.66 -15.42 -5.02
C GLN A 302 1.96 -14.66 -4.80
N PHE A 303 3.02 -15.16 -5.37
CA PHE A 303 4.33 -14.50 -5.44
C PHE A 303 4.60 -14.07 -6.87
N TYR A 304 5.15 -12.87 -7.04
CA TYR A 304 5.38 -12.27 -8.35
C TYR A 304 6.83 -11.83 -8.51
N GLU A 305 7.33 -12.03 -9.71
CA GLU A 305 8.58 -11.50 -10.22
C GLU A 305 8.30 -10.70 -11.50
N LEU A 306 8.62 -9.42 -11.51
CA LEU A 306 8.40 -8.54 -12.65
C LEU A 306 9.72 -7.94 -13.15
N ASN A 307 9.80 -7.72 -14.45
CA ASN A 307 10.89 -6.96 -15.04
C ASN A 307 10.74 -5.46 -14.70
N LYS A 308 11.73 -4.89 -14.04
CA LYS A 308 11.71 -3.46 -13.62
C LYS A 308 11.59 -2.46 -14.77
N LYS A 309 12.12 -2.80 -15.95
CA LYS A 309 12.13 -1.88 -17.10
C LYS A 309 10.80 -1.87 -17.84
N THR A 310 10.18 -3.04 -17.98
CA THR A 310 9.00 -3.23 -18.84
C THR A 310 7.71 -3.50 -18.08
N GLY A 311 7.78 -3.88 -16.78
CA GLY A 311 6.64 -4.30 -16.00
C GLY A 311 6.13 -5.71 -16.33
N VAL A 312 6.74 -6.41 -17.29
CA VAL A 312 6.31 -7.76 -17.66
C VAL A 312 6.50 -8.72 -16.51
N ILE A 313 5.48 -9.52 -16.22
CA ILE A 313 5.56 -10.60 -15.23
C ILE A 313 6.48 -11.67 -15.82
N LEU A 314 7.61 -11.87 -15.18
CA LEU A 314 8.59 -12.90 -15.56
C LEU A 314 8.21 -14.25 -14.97
N TRP A 315 7.65 -14.21 -13.76
CA TRP A 315 7.30 -15.39 -13.03
C TRP A 315 6.19 -15.08 -12.01
N LYS A 316 5.27 -16.03 -11.89
CA LYS A 316 4.19 -16.00 -10.91
C LYS A 316 4.01 -17.41 -10.34
N GLN A 317 3.98 -17.56 -9.05
CA GLN A 317 3.72 -18.84 -8.38
C GLN A 317 2.62 -18.71 -7.34
N ASN A 318 1.75 -19.71 -7.29
CA ASN A 318 0.83 -19.89 -6.20
C ASN A 318 1.52 -20.72 -5.12
N LEU A 319 1.74 -20.10 -3.95
CA LEU A 319 2.30 -20.79 -2.79
C LEU A 319 1.17 -21.55 -2.12
N ASN A 320 1.11 -22.86 -2.33
CA ASN A 320 0.19 -23.72 -1.60
C ASN A 320 0.69 -23.85 -0.16
N SER A 321 -0.07 -23.33 0.79
CA SER A 321 0.16 -23.50 2.22
C SER A 321 -0.54 -24.74 2.73
#